data_b9d3bd3a5ca69c76dbcc6233f4c8086b
#
_entry.id   b9d3bd3a5ca69c76dbcc6233f4c8086b
#
_cell.length_a   1.000
_cell.length_b   1.000
_cell.length_c   1.000
_cell.angle_alpha   90.00
_cell.angle_beta   90.00
_cell.angle_gamma   90.00
#
_symmetry.space_group_name_H-M   'P 1'
#
loop_
_entity.id
_entity.type
_entity.pdbx_description
1 polymer ?
#
loop_
_entity_poly.entity_id
_entity_poly.type
_entity_poly.pdbx_seq_one_letter_code
_entity_poly.pdbx_strand_id
1 'polypeptide(L)'
;MGYRNAQEIFPEGLLKQIQRYVTGETIYIPAREERKAWGETSGYQRYIRERNEEIRAGFSDGMTIEDLMDKYALSYDSIKRIVYNRRETAMLKYSATLSSAKAYAEAGKLDAWIHLYLNEEGRNIPFSDGLKLFDRYYISPAQFPISMFRRCAGPEPEMKYRIDKDWWEQRIAELERNIPGDDDFPPFIVHYVDGEFELNDGNHRHKAYENLGIEKAWVIIWITEKEELDDFMAKYGGYVKDCKIIRR
;
A
#
# COMPACT_ATOMS: atom_id res chain seq x y z
N MET A 1 -23.60 -14.68 20.91
CA MET A 1 -24.23 -13.55 20.19
C MET A 1 -25.61 -14.00 19.76
N GLY A 2 -26.69 -13.30 20.18
CA GLY A 2 -28.04 -13.65 19.81
C GLY A 2 -28.39 -13.09 18.44
N TYR A 3 -29.00 -13.90 17.59
CA TYR A 3 -29.59 -13.42 16.35
C TYR A 3 -30.83 -12.58 16.65
N ARG A 4 -31.00 -11.49 15.90
CA ARG A 4 -32.22 -10.69 15.92
C ARG A 4 -32.89 -10.81 14.56
N ASN A 5 -34.22 -10.96 14.55
CA ASN A 5 -34.95 -11.07 13.30
C ASN A 5 -34.95 -9.70 12.56
N ALA A 6 -34.68 -9.73 11.28
CA ALA A 6 -34.68 -8.54 10.43
C ALA A 6 -36.03 -7.78 10.44
N GLN A 7 -37.15 -8.49 10.64
CA GLN A 7 -38.49 -7.91 10.80
C GLN A 7 -38.63 -7.02 12.05
N GLU A 8 -37.81 -7.26 13.07
CA GLU A 8 -37.82 -6.48 14.32
C GLU A 8 -36.91 -5.24 14.23
N ILE A 9 -36.02 -5.20 13.23
CA ILE A 9 -34.96 -4.19 13.13
C ILE A 9 -35.26 -3.18 12.02
N PHE A 10 -35.81 -3.65 10.88
CA PHE A 10 -36.01 -2.81 9.69
C PHE A 10 -37.48 -2.48 9.44
N PRO A 11 -37.78 -1.28 8.95
CA PRO A 11 -39.11 -0.95 8.44
C PRO A 11 -39.48 -1.89 7.29
N GLU A 12 -40.78 -2.23 7.17
CA GLU A 12 -41.30 -3.18 6.18
C GLU A 12 -40.88 -2.87 4.73
N GLY A 13 -40.88 -1.58 4.37
CA GLY A 13 -40.47 -1.11 3.04
C GLY A 13 -39.01 -1.39 2.72
N LEU A 14 -38.12 -1.21 3.71
CA LEU A 14 -36.70 -1.51 3.56
C LEU A 14 -36.45 -3.02 3.54
N LEU A 15 -37.17 -3.77 4.37
CA LEU A 15 -37.09 -5.23 4.39
C LEU A 15 -37.46 -5.84 3.03
N LYS A 16 -38.54 -5.38 2.40
CA LYS A 16 -38.93 -5.82 1.05
C LYS A 16 -37.87 -5.49 -0.01
N GLN A 17 -37.16 -4.38 0.13
CA GLN A 17 -36.05 -4.04 -0.76
C GLN A 17 -34.84 -5.00 -0.55
N ILE A 18 -34.46 -5.27 0.70
CA ILE A 18 -33.38 -6.23 1.02
C ILE A 18 -33.73 -7.61 0.51
N GLN A 19 -34.96 -8.07 0.66
CA GLN A 19 -35.45 -9.39 0.21
C GLN A 19 -35.37 -9.60 -1.31
N ARG A 20 -35.22 -8.53 -2.11
CA ARG A 20 -34.95 -8.64 -3.56
C ARG A 20 -33.52 -9.10 -3.88
N TYR A 21 -32.61 -8.94 -2.93
CA TYR A 21 -31.18 -9.28 -3.09
C TYR A 21 -30.80 -10.54 -2.34
N VAL A 22 -31.40 -10.76 -1.16
CA VAL A 22 -31.07 -11.92 -0.29
C VAL A 22 -32.30 -12.33 0.52
N THR A 23 -32.56 -13.65 0.56
CA THR A 23 -33.65 -14.27 1.34
C THR A 23 -33.16 -15.56 1.98
N GLY A 24 -33.48 -15.78 3.27
CA GLY A 24 -33.16 -17.02 3.97
C GLY A 24 -31.69 -17.22 4.34
N GLU A 25 -30.88 -16.19 4.22
CA GLU A 25 -29.45 -16.21 4.56
C GLU A 25 -29.13 -15.24 5.71
N THR A 26 -28.03 -15.51 6.40
CA THR A 26 -27.49 -14.60 7.43
C THR A 26 -26.53 -13.62 6.76
N ILE A 27 -26.83 -12.32 6.86
CA ILE A 27 -25.96 -11.27 6.36
C ILE A 27 -25.33 -10.49 7.51
N TYR A 28 -24.10 -10.07 7.33
CA TYR A 28 -23.41 -9.17 8.26
C TYR A 28 -23.54 -7.74 7.77
N ILE A 29 -24.12 -6.88 8.60
CA ILE A 29 -24.18 -5.43 8.36
C ILE A 29 -23.12 -4.78 9.24
N PRO A 30 -22.03 -4.23 8.65
CA PRO A 30 -21.00 -3.57 9.43
C PRO A 30 -21.54 -2.29 10.11
N ALA A 31 -21.02 -1.97 11.29
CA ALA A 31 -21.33 -0.72 11.97
C ALA A 31 -20.88 0.47 11.11
N ARG A 32 -21.64 1.58 11.17
CA ARG A 32 -21.36 2.82 10.43
C ARG A 32 -20.13 3.58 10.93
N GLU A 33 -19.62 3.23 12.08
CA GLU A 33 -18.42 3.86 12.63
C GLU A 33 -17.18 3.39 11.85
N GLU A 34 -16.33 4.33 11.48
CA GLU A 34 -14.97 4.05 11.03
C GLU A 34 -14.35 3.02 11.97
N ARG A 35 -13.92 1.88 11.42
CA ARG A 35 -13.16 0.88 12.19
C ARG A 35 -11.91 1.58 12.68
N LYS A 36 -11.93 2.04 13.92
CA LYS A 36 -10.71 2.47 14.62
C LYS A 36 -9.75 1.29 14.57
N ALA A 37 -8.51 1.57 14.20
CA ALA A 37 -7.48 0.53 14.07
C ALA A 37 -7.41 -0.27 15.38
N TRP A 38 -7.18 -1.57 15.26
CA TRP A 38 -7.14 -2.48 16.41
C TRP A 38 -6.14 -1.97 17.46
N GLY A 39 -6.58 -1.67 18.67
CA GLY A 39 -5.75 -1.09 19.73
C GLY A 39 -5.85 0.43 19.91
N GLU A 40 -6.51 1.17 19.01
CA GLU A 40 -6.65 2.63 19.11
C GLU A 40 -7.55 3.06 20.30
N THR A 41 -8.50 2.19 20.69
CA THR A 41 -9.45 2.44 21.78
C THR A 41 -8.90 2.06 23.17
N SER A 42 -7.83 1.25 23.25
CA SER A 42 -7.35 0.71 24.54
C SER A 42 -6.23 1.54 25.17
N GLY A 43 -5.74 2.60 24.52
CA GLY A 43 -4.56 3.35 25.00
C GLY A 43 -3.25 2.53 24.94
N TYR A 44 -3.32 1.23 24.67
CA TYR A 44 -2.16 0.32 24.68
C TYR A 44 -1.13 0.68 23.62
N GLN A 45 -1.56 1.01 22.40
CA GLN A 45 -0.63 1.45 21.33
C GLN A 45 0.04 2.76 21.69
N ARG A 46 -0.69 3.68 22.33
CA ARG A 46 -0.14 4.95 22.82
C ARG A 46 0.90 4.67 23.91
N TYR A 47 0.58 3.85 24.88
CA TYR A 47 1.51 3.42 25.95
C TYR A 47 2.79 2.78 25.35
N ILE A 48 2.66 1.85 24.40
CA ILE A 48 3.84 1.23 23.75
C ILE A 48 4.69 2.26 23.00
N ARG A 49 4.07 3.22 22.35
CA ARG A 49 4.79 4.30 21.65
C ARG A 49 5.56 5.18 22.63
N GLU A 50 4.90 5.68 23.67
CA GLU A 50 5.49 6.50 24.71
C GLU A 50 6.64 5.76 25.40
N ARG A 51 6.44 4.53 25.82
CA ARG A 51 7.50 3.68 26.38
C ARG A 51 8.68 3.50 25.44
N ASN A 52 8.44 3.22 24.16
CA ASN A 52 9.52 3.04 23.18
C ASN A 52 10.26 4.36 22.89
N GLU A 53 9.62 5.51 23.02
CA GLU A 53 10.25 6.83 22.95
C GLU A 53 11.15 7.08 24.15
N GLU A 54 10.70 6.75 25.37
CA GLU A 54 11.51 6.85 26.57
C GLU A 54 12.73 5.93 26.54
N ILE A 55 12.60 4.68 26.05
CA ILE A 55 13.73 3.76 25.85
C ILE A 55 14.78 4.37 24.92
N ARG A 56 14.35 4.99 23.83
CA ARG A 56 15.26 5.63 22.88
C ARG A 56 15.93 6.88 23.44
N ALA A 57 15.18 7.69 24.16
CA ALA A 57 15.72 8.86 24.86
C ALA A 57 16.80 8.43 25.87
N GLY A 58 16.50 7.44 26.72
CA GLY A 58 17.47 6.92 27.67
C GLY A 58 18.75 6.39 27.01
N PHE A 59 18.63 5.68 25.90
CA PHE A 59 19.80 5.23 25.13
C PHE A 59 20.62 6.40 24.54
N SER A 60 19.94 7.42 24.05
CA SER A 60 20.60 8.64 23.51
C SER A 60 21.30 9.43 24.62
N ASP A 61 20.79 9.37 25.83
CA ASP A 61 21.36 10.00 27.03
C ASP A 61 22.47 9.16 27.69
N GLY A 62 22.86 8.02 27.07
CA GLY A 62 24.01 7.22 27.46
C GLY A 62 23.69 6.00 28.34
N MET A 63 22.41 5.65 28.57
CA MET A 63 22.06 4.37 29.23
C MET A 63 22.48 3.19 28.36
N THR A 64 22.97 2.14 29.01
CA THR A 64 23.32 0.89 28.31
C THR A 64 22.07 0.09 27.94
N ILE A 65 22.20 -0.90 27.05
CA ILE A 65 21.11 -1.81 26.71
C ILE A 65 20.68 -2.59 27.97
N GLU A 66 21.64 -3.00 28.80
CA GLU A 66 21.42 -3.72 30.04
C GLU A 66 20.60 -2.89 31.04
N ASP A 67 20.94 -1.61 31.24
CA ASP A 67 20.17 -0.70 32.10
C ASP A 67 18.71 -0.55 31.64
N LEU A 68 18.52 -0.49 30.31
CA LEU A 68 17.20 -0.38 29.70
C LEU A 68 16.39 -1.68 29.81
N MET A 69 17.06 -2.85 29.70
CA MET A 69 16.42 -4.15 29.95
C MET A 69 15.88 -4.24 31.37
N ASP A 70 16.67 -3.86 32.36
CA ASP A 70 16.30 -3.89 33.77
C ASP A 70 15.17 -2.91 34.08
N LYS A 71 15.27 -1.68 33.53
CA LYS A 71 14.28 -0.63 33.76
C LYS A 71 12.90 -0.94 33.14
N TYR A 72 12.87 -1.54 31.95
CA TYR A 72 11.62 -1.76 31.21
C TYR A 72 11.17 -3.23 31.18
N ALA A 73 11.90 -4.13 31.83
CA ALA A 73 11.64 -5.59 31.85
C ALA A 73 11.46 -6.17 30.43
N LEU A 74 12.35 -5.79 29.50
CA LEU A 74 12.35 -6.26 28.11
C LEU A 74 13.62 -7.06 27.80
N SER A 75 13.50 -7.99 26.87
CA SER A 75 14.66 -8.76 26.41
C SER A 75 15.66 -7.89 25.66
N TYR A 76 16.93 -8.31 25.61
CA TYR A 76 18.01 -7.69 24.86
C TYR A 76 17.60 -7.39 23.40
N ASP A 77 17.03 -8.38 22.71
CA ASP A 77 16.57 -8.23 21.33
C ASP A 77 15.45 -7.20 21.17
N SER A 78 14.55 -7.12 22.16
CA SER A 78 13.48 -6.12 22.17
C SER A 78 14.02 -4.70 22.31
N ILE A 79 14.93 -4.47 23.29
CA ILE A 79 15.58 -3.17 23.49
C ILE A 79 16.39 -2.81 22.25
N LYS A 80 17.23 -3.73 21.77
CA LYS A 80 18.05 -3.53 20.58
C LYS A 80 17.20 -3.13 19.37
N ARG A 81 16.09 -3.82 19.13
CA ARG A 81 15.15 -3.49 18.05
C ARG A 81 14.53 -2.10 18.23
N ILE A 82 14.15 -1.72 19.46
CA ILE A 82 13.56 -0.38 19.73
C ILE A 82 14.59 0.72 19.50
N VAL A 83 15.81 0.53 19.97
CA VAL A 83 16.87 1.53 19.93
C VAL A 83 17.44 1.71 18.51
N TYR A 84 17.73 0.61 17.82
CA TYR A 84 18.39 0.64 16.51
C TYR A 84 17.44 0.79 15.33
N ASN A 85 16.20 0.24 15.38
CA ASN A 85 15.23 0.43 14.29
C ASN A 85 14.81 1.90 14.08
N ARG A 86 14.96 2.77 15.07
CA ARG A 86 14.66 4.19 14.85
C ARG A 86 15.77 4.94 14.13
N ARG A 87 17.02 4.52 14.19
CA ARG A 87 18.07 5.17 13.42
C ARG A 87 17.89 5.00 11.92
N GLU A 88 17.36 3.87 11.49
CA GLU A 88 16.99 3.62 10.08
C GLU A 88 15.65 4.26 9.70
N THR A 89 14.64 4.26 10.60
CA THR A 89 13.30 4.80 10.30
C THR A 89 13.23 6.33 10.49
N ALA A 90 14.02 6.92 11.37
CA ALA A 90 14.07 8.38 11.57
C ALA A 90 14.72 9.12 10.39
N MET A 91 15.47 8.44 9.52
CA MET A 91 16.02 8.99 8.28
C MET A 91 15.05 8.84 7.09
N LEU A 92 14.02 7.99 7.20
CA LEU A 92 13.03 7.76 6.13
C LEU A 92 11.75 8.53 6.45
N LYS A 93 11.70 9.79 6.00
CA LYS A 93 10.45 10.54 6.01
C LYS A 93 9.59 10.05 4.84
N TYR A 94 8.41 9.47 5.15
CA TYR A 94 7.46 9.11 4.11
C TYR A 94 6.90 10.35 3.42
N SER A 95 6.81 10.25 2.11
CA SER A 95 5.99 11.11 1.25
C SER A 95 5.55 10.28 0.03
N ALA A 96 4.45 10.67 -0.60
CA ALA A 96 3.95 10.01 -1.81
C ALA A 96 4.74 10.46 -3.05
N THR A 97 6.06 10.21 -3.05
CA THR A 97 6.99 10.65 -4.10
C THR A 97 7.92 9.53 -4.53
N LEU A 98 8.47 9.66 -5.73
CA LEU A 98 9.49 8.76 -6.25
C LEU A 98 10.76 8.75 -5.40
N SER A 99 11.20 9.92 -4.96
CA SER A 99 12.41 10.06 -4.11
C SER A 99 12.24 9.32 -2.78
N SER A 100 11.06 9.43 -2.15
CA SER A 100 10.73 8.68 -0.94
C SER A 100 10.68 7.17 -1.19
N ALA A 101 10.04 6.71 -2.28
CA ALA A 101 10.00 5.30 -2.65
C ALA A 101 11.40 4.72 -2.85
N LYS A 102 12.30 5.46 -3.53
CA LYS A 102 13.71 5.06 -3.72
C LYS A 102 14.46 4.97 -2.39
N ALA A 103 14.29 5.95 -1.49
CA ALA A 103 14.92 5.93 -0.18
C ALA A 103 14.49 4.70 0.67
N TYR A 104 13.20 4.37 0.63
CA TYR A 104 12.69 3.16 1.28
C TYR A 104 13.22 1.88 0.65
N ALA A 105 13.34 1.84 -0.68
CA ALA A 105 13.93 0.70 -1.40
C ALA A 105 15.40 0.51 -1.02
N GLU A 106 16.18 1.61 -0.93
CA GLU A 106 17.58 1.56 -0.49
C GLU A 106 17.73 0.99 0.92
N ALA A 107 16.79 1.31 1.81
CA ALA A 107 16.75 0.78 3.16
C ALA A 107 16.15 -0.65 3.26
N GLY A 108 15.77 -1.29 2.16
CA GLY A 108 15.12 -2.60 2.15
C GLY A 108 13.71 -2.62 2.74
N LYS A 109 13.01 -1.47 2.71
CA LYS A 109 11.68 -1.25 3.31
C LYS A 109 10.63 -0.81 2.30
N LEU A 110 10.79 -1.19 1.03
CA LEU A 110 9.90 -0.77 -0.05
C LEU A 110 8.45 -1.22 0.17
N ASP A 111 8.25 -2.41 0.74
CA ASP A 111 6.96 -2.92 1.16
C ASP A 111 6.23 -1.97 2.12
N ALA A 112 6.95 -1.44 3.10
CA ALA A 112 6.40 -0.47 4.05
C ALA A 112 5.98 0.83 3.35
N TRP A 113 6.76 1.33 2.38
CA TRP A 113 6.38 2.49 1.58
C TRP A 113 5.11 2.24 0.77
N ILE A 114 5.01 1.07 0.11
CA ILE A 114 3.83 0.68 -0.67
C ILE A 114 2.58 0.69 0.20
N HIS A 115 2.64 0.09 1.39
CA HIS A 115 1.50 0.06 2.31
C HIS A 115 1.10 1.44 2.82
N LEU A 116 2.07 2.31 3.15
CA LEU A 116 1.79 3.70 3.52
C LEU A 116 1.09 4.43 2.38
N TYR A 117 1.65 4.37 1.18
CA TYR A 117 1.09 5.00 -0.01
C TYR A 117 -0.34 4.52 -0.31
N LEU A 118 -0.57 3.20 -0.34
CA LEU A 118 -1.89 2.64 -0.64
C LEU A 118 -2.94 2.97 0.43
N ASN A 119 -2.54 3.12 1.68
CA ASN A 119 -3.46 3.45 2.78
C ASN A 119 -3.79 4.95 2.85
N GLU A 120 -2.87 5.82 2.45
CA GLU A 120 -3.01 7.28 2.52
C GLU A 120 -3.44 7.85 1.16
N GLU A 121 -2.49 8.16 0.26
CA GLU A 121 -2.78 8.86 -1.01
C GLU A 121 -3.39 7.95 -2.07
N GLY A 122 -2.97 6.70 -2.14
CA GLY A 122 -3.50 5.70 -3.08
C GLY A 122 -4.93 5.29 -2.77
N ARG A 123 -5.38 5.45 -1.52
CA ARG A 123 -6.73 5.13 -1.03
C ARG A 123 -7.22 3.76 -1.48
N ASN A 124 -6.33 2.79 -1.47
CA ASN A 124 -6.60 1.41 -1.92
C ASN A 124 -6.24 0.39 -0.83
N ILE A 125 -6.92 0.52 0.33
CA ILE A 125 -6.75 -0.37 1.48
C ILE A 125 -6.93 -1.84 1.11
N PRO A 126 -7.96 -2.25 0.32
CA PRO A 126 -8.12 -3.65 -0.06
C PRO A 126 -6.91 -4.21 -0.83
N PHE A 127 -6.28 -3.42 -1.68
CA PHE A 127 -5.06 -3.82 -2.38
C PHE A 127 -3.87 -3.95 -1.41
N SER A 128 -3.70 -2.97 -0.52
CA SER A 128 -2.69 -3.05 0.55
C SER A 128 -2.83 -4.32 1.40
N ASP A 129 -4.06 -4.68 1.78
CA ASP A 129 -4.32 -5.88 2.57
C ASP A 129 -4.10 -7.16 1.75
N GLY A 130 -4.47 -7.17 0.48
CA GLY A 130 -4.20 -8.27 -0.43
C GLY A 130 -2.70 -8.56 -0.62
N LEU A 131 -1.87 -7.52 -0.64
CA LEU A 131 -0.42 -7.68 -0.72
C LEU A 131 0.20 -8.36 0.51
N LYS A 132 -0.44 -8.29 1.68
CA LYS A 132 0.04 -8.91 2.94
C LYS A 132 -0.28 -10.39 3.06
N LEU A 133 -1.12 -10.95 2.19
CA LEU A 133 -1.58 -12.34 2.31
C LEU A 133 -0.51 -13.37 1.99
N PHE A 134 0.48 -13.02 1.18
CA PHE A 134 1.56 -13.90 0.74
C PHE A 134 2.90 -13.18 0.75
N ASP A 135 3.99 -13.93 0.85
CA ASP A 135 5.33 -13.41 0.57
C ASP A 135 5.42 -12.96 -0.89
N ARG A 136 6.08 -11.83 -1.12
CA ARG A 136 6.19 -11.25 -2.46
C ARG A 136 7.59 -10.72 -2.71
N TYR A 137 7.94 -10.65 -3.98
CA TYR A 137 9.13 -9.95 -4.46
C TYR A 137 8.71 -8.54 -4.90
N TYR A 138 9.43 -7.53 -4.41
CA TYR A 138 9.26 -6.15 -4.83
C TYR A 138 10.56 -5.67 -5.48
N ILE A 139 10.47 -5.18 -6.70
CA ILE A 139 11.58 -4.60 -7.42
C ILE A 139 11.54 -3.08 -7.22
N SER A 140 12.67 -2.49 -6.80
CA SER A 140 12.77 -1.06 -6.53
C SER A 140 12.42 -0.23 -7.78
N PRO A 141 12.05 1.08 -7.61
CA PRO A 141 11.60 1.88 -8.73
C PRO A 141 12.55 1.88 -9.91
N ALA A 142 12.04 1.49 -11.08
CA ALA A 142 12.74 1.45 -12.37
C ALA A 142 11.91 2.13 -13.47
N GLN A 143 12.56 2.58 -14.54
CA GLN A 143 11.87 3.19 -15.69
C GLN A 143 11.48 2.13 -16.71
N PHE A 144 10.21 2.11 -17.09
CA PHE A 144 9.67 1.25 -18.14
C PHE A 144 8.83 2.05 -19.14
N PRO A 145 8.75 1.60 -20.40
CA PRO A 145 7.77 2.14 -21.35
C PRO A 145 6.34 1.95 -20.87
N ILE A 146 5.53 3.01 -20.85
CA ILE A 146 4.14 2.90 -20.38
C ILE A 146 3.29 1.97 -21.25
N SER A 147 3.66 1.81 -22.52
CA SER A 147 2.99 0.92 -23.47
C SER A 147 3.06 -0.56 -23.08
N MET A 148 3.92 -0.94 -22.12
CA MET A 148 4.02 -2.30 -21.62
C MET A 148 2.93 -2.64 -20.58
N PHE A 149 2.25 -1.63 -20.03
CA PHE A 149 1.33 -1.82 -18.92
C PHE A 149 -0.12 -1.92 -19.39
N ARG A 150 -0.78 -2.99 -19.00
CA ARG A 150 -2.22 -3.14 -19.18
C ARG A 150 -2.95 -2.53 -17.99
N ARG A 151 -3.75 -1.49 -18.23
CA ARG A 151 -4.63 -0.92 -17.21
C ARG A 151 -5.64 -1.94 -16.71
N CYS A 152 -5.88 -1.96 -15.40
CA CYS A 152 -6.95 -2.76 -14.80
C CYS A 152 -8.18 -1.93 -14.45
N ALA A 153 -8.08 -0.59 -14.47
CA ALA A 153 -9.17 0.32 -14.14
C ALA A 153 -9.37 1.40 -15.22
N GLY A 154 -10.62 1.73 -15.49
CA GLY A 154 -11.02 2.72 -16.47
C GLY A 154 -12.51 2.73 -16.74
N PRO A 155 -13.01 3.62 -17.61
CA PRO A 155 -14.42 3.69 -17.99
C PRO A 155 -14.81 2.63 -19.04
N GLU A 156 -13.84 1.99 -19.70
CA GLU A 156 -14.05 1.07 -20.79
C GLU A 156 -14.76 -0.22 -20.30
N PRO A 157 -15.65 -0.83 -21.11
CA PRO A 157 -16.43 -2.00 -20.69
C PRO A 157 -15.62 -3.23 -20.28
N GLU A 158 -14.42 -3.39 -20.86
CA GLU A 158 -13.52 -4.52 -20.64
C GLU A 158 -12.66 -4.37 -19.38
N MET A 159 -12.66 -3.20 -18.73
CA MET A 159 -11.86 -2.96 -17.53
C MET A 159 -12.34 -3.83 -16.37
N LYS A 160 -11.38 -4.43 -15.66
CA LYS A 160 -11.61 -5.23 -14.45
C LYS A 160 -12.33 -4.41 -13.37
N TYR A 161 -11.93 -3.13 -13.23
CA TYR A 161 -12.55 -2.16 -12.33
C TYR A 161 -13.11 -0.98 -13.13
N ARG A 162 -14.42 -0.98 -13.33
CA ARG A 162 -15.08 0.10 -14.06
C ARG A 162 -15.20 1.34 -13.20
N ILE A 163 -14.86 2.46 -13.79
CA ILE A 163 -14.89 3.79 -13.18
C ILE A 163 -15.91 4.64 -13.95
N ASP A 164 -16.64 5.51 -13.24
CA ASP A 164 -17.51 6.50 -13.88
C ASP A 164 -16.72 7.36 -14.87
N LYS A 165 -17.28 7.55 -16.06
CA LYS A 165 -16.58 8.21 -17.17
C LYS A 165 -16.28 9.68 -16.88
N ASP A 166 -17.27 10.42 -16.34
CA ASP A 166 -17.13 11.85 -16.11
C ASP A 166 -16.10 12.12 -15.01
N TRP A 167 -16.14 11.30 -13.95
CA TRP A 167 -15.13 11.36 -12.88
C TRP A 167 -13.73 10.99 -13.38
N TRP A 168 -13.64 9.97 -14.24
CA TRP A 168 -12.39 9.56 -14.86
C TRP A 168 -11.76 10.68 -15.70
N GLU A 169 -12.54 11.31 -16.58
CA GLU A 169 -12.09 12.40 -17.47
C GLU A 169 -11.69 13.63 -16.64
N GLN A 170 -12.46 13.98 -15.63
CA GLN A 170 -12.13 15.08 -14.72
C GLN A 170 -10.79 14.85 -14.01
N ARG A 171 -10.56 13.64 -13.51
CA ARG A 171 -9.32 13.28 -12.81
C ARG A 171 -8.11 13.32 -13.73
N ILE A 172 -8.25 12.85 -14.96
CA ILE A 172 -7.18 12.91 -15.97
C ILE A 172 -6.85 14.36 -16.30
N ALA A 173 -7.83 15.20 -16.57
CA ALA A 173 -7.60 16.61 -16.87
C ALA A 173 -6.92 17.38 -15.71
N GLU A 174 -7.19 16.99 -14.46
CA GLU A 174 -6.46 17.51 -13.30
C GLU A 174 -4.98 17.09 -13.32
N LEU A 175 -4.72 15.80 -13.57
CA LEU A 175 -3.37 15.25 -13.64
C LEU A 175 -2.56 15.86 -14.78
N GLU A 176 -3.13 16.02 -15.96
CA GLU A 176 -2.49 16.64 -17.13
C GLU A 176 -2.00 18.07 -16.84
N ARG A 177 -2.70 18.81 -15.98
CA ARG A 177 -2.26 20.15 -15.57
C ARG A 177 -1.12 20.13 -14.56
N ASN A 178 -1.04 19.10 -13.73
CA ASN A 178 -0.08 19.04 -12.61
C ASN A 178 1.21 18.30 -12.99
N ILE A 179 1.14 17.28 -13.84
CA ILE A 179 2.29 16.45 -14.24
C ILE A 179 3.45 17.28 -14.83
N PRO A 180 3.25 18.25 -15.75
CA PRO A 180 4.36 18.98 -16.35
C PRO A 180 5.21 19.80 -15.37
N GLY A 181 4.77 20.01 -14.14
CA GLY A 181 5.49 20.80 -13.13
C GLY A 181 6.13 19.98 -12.01
N ASP A 182 6.02 18.66 -12.05
CA ASP A 182 6.48 17.78 -10.99
C ASP A 182 7.15 16.53 -11.56
N ASP A 183 8.44 16.35 -11.29
CA ASP A 183 9.22 15.17 -11.69
C ASP A 183 9.26 14.09 -10.59
N ASP A 184 8.67 14.33 -9.41
CA ASP A 184 8.75 13.45 -8.23
C ASP A 184 7.42 12.75 -7.91
N PHE A 185 6.58 12.49 -8.92
CA PHE A 185 5.35 11.70 -8.75
C PHE A 185 5.65 10.30 -8.20
N PRO A 186 4.76 9.74 -7.37
CA PRO A 186 4.91 8.37 -6.88
C PRO A 186 5.00 7.39 -8.06
N PRO A 187 5.83 6.34 -7.98
CA PRO A 187 5.91 5.33 -9.02
C PRO A 187 4.58 4.60 -9.19
N PHE A 188 4.33 4.06 -10.38
CA PHE A 188 3.23 3.13 -10.61
C PHE A 188 3.47 1.84 -9.81
N ILE A 189 2.41 1.13 -9.44
CA ILE A 189 2.51 -0.20 -8.82
C ILE A 189 1.95 -1.22 -9.79
N VAL A 190 2.80 -2.13 -10.24
CA VAL A 190 2.56 -3.04 -11.35
C VAL A 190 2.78 -4.48 -10.91
N HIS A 191 1.85 -5.36 -11.22
CA HIS A 191 1.98 -6.80 -11.06
C HIS A 191 2.56 -7.41 -12.34
N TYR A 192 3.62 -8.18 -12.19
CA TYR A 192 4.05 -9.06 -13.26
C TYR A 192 3.53 -10.46 -12.98
N VAL A 193 2.67 -10.95 -13.85
CA VAL A 193 1.97 -12.23 -13.74
C VAL A 193 1.69 -12.80 -15.13
N ASP A 194 1.87 -14.09 -15.32
CA ASP A 194 1.62 -14.78 -16.60
C ASP A 194 2.36 -14.15 -17.80
N GLY A 195 3.52 -13.54 -17.55
CA GLY A 195 4.32 -12.86 -18.58
C GLY A 195 3.83 -11.47 -18.97
N GLU A 196 2.81 -10.92 -18.31
CA GLU A 196 2.21 -9.62 -18.58
C GLU A 196 2.37 -8.64 -17.41
N PHE A 197 2.27 -7.35 -17.69
CA PHE A 197 2.29 -6.28 -16.71
C PHE A 197 0.88 -5.72 -16.46
N GLU A 198 0.28 -6.04 -15.33
CA GLU A 198 -1.00 -5.49 -14.88
C GLU A 198 -0.79 -4.26 -14.01
N LEU A 199 -1.29 -3.10 -14.43
CA LEU A 199 -1.19 -1.84 -13.70
C LEU A 199 -2.23 -1.78 -12.58
N ASN A 200 -1.81 -2.05 -11.34
CA ASN A 200 -2.72 -2.08 -10.18
C ASN A 200 -2.94 -0.69 -9.56
N ASP A 201 -1.92 0.17 -9.53
CA ASP A 201 -2.05 1.58 -9.15
C ASP A 201 -1.39 2.51 -10.15
N GLY A 202 -2.01 3.68 -10.36
CA GLY A 202 -1.56 4.68 -11.31
C GLY A 202 -2.36 4.69 -12.62
N ASN A 203 -3.51 4.01 -12.72
CA ASN A 203 -4.31 3.92 -13.95
C ASN A 203 -4.69 5.29 -14.54
N HIS A 204 -5.09 6.26 -13.71
CA HIS A 204 -5.38 7.64 -14.16
C HIS A 204 -4.12 8.35 -14.67
N ARG A 205 -3.00 8.21 -13.94
CA ARG A 205 -1.72 8.80 -14.34
C ARG A 205 -1.19 8.19 -15.64
N HIS A 206 -1.37 6.89 -15.81
CA HIS A 206 -1.02 6.20 -17.07
C HIS A 206 -1.74 6.84 -18.25
N LYS A 207 -3.07 7.05 -18.12
CA LYS A 207 -3.85 7.69 -19.18
C LYS A 207 -3.45 9.15 -19.42
N ALA A 208 -3.16 9.90 -18.38
CA ALA A 208 -2.64 11.25 -18.50
C ALA A 208 -1.26 11.28 -19.17
N TYR A 209 -0.37 10.30 -18.88
CA TYR A 209 0.93 10.17 -19.54
C TYR A 209 0.78 9.88 -21.03
N GLU A 210 -0.15 8.96 -21.43
CA GLU A 210 -0.47 8.72 -22.84
C GLU A 210 -0.89 10.01 -23.55
N ASN A 211 -1.81 10.77 -22.95
CA ASN A 211 -2.33 12.01 -23.54
C ASN A 211 -1.26 13.10 -23.65
N LEU A 212 -0.31 13.15 -22.71
CA LEU A 212 0.82 14.10 -22.71
C LEU A 212 2.02 13.62 -23.58
N GLY A 213 1.96 12.43 -24.16
CA GLY A 213 3.06 11.87 -24.96
C GLY A 213 4.28 11.45 -24.11
N ILE A 214 4.09 11.17 -22.82
CA ILE A 214 5.14 10.67 -21.92
C ILE A 214 5.29 9.18 -22.15
N GLU A 215 6.44 8.76 -22.65
CA GLU A 215 6.66 7.38 -23.08
C GLU A 215 7.11 6.43 -21.98
N LYS A 216 7.67 6.95 -20.88
CA LYS A 216 8.22 6.15 -19.78
C LYS A 216 7.70 6.60 -18.43
N ALA A 217 7.55 5.66 -17.52
CA ALA A 217 7.18 5.92 -16.13
C ALA A 217 8.10 5.19 -15.16
N TRP A 218 8.25 5.73 -13.96
CA TRP A 218 8.82 5.01 -12.82
C TRP A 218 7.79 4.04 -12.26
N VAL A 219 8.20 2.79 -12.08
CA VAL A 219 7.32 1.72 -11.58
C VAL A 219 7.98 0.91 -10.48
N ILE A 220 7.19 0.48 -9.52
CA ILE A 220 7.50 -0.60 -8.59
C ILE A 220 6.82 -1.85 -9.15
N ILE A 221 7.59 -2.92 -9.36
CA ILE A 221 7.05 -4.19 -9.84
C ILE A 221 6.98 -5.14 -8.66
N TRP A 222 5.84 -5.81 -8.50
CA TRP A 222 5.70 -6.87 -7.52
C TRP A 222 5.35 -8.20 -8.21
N ILE A 223 5.86 -9.30 -7.63
CA ILE A 223 5.76 -10.65 -8.18
C ILE A 223 5.53 -11.61 -7.00
N THR A 224 4.67 -12.62 -7.17
CA THR A 224 4.38 -13.58 -6.11
C THR A 224 5.28 -14.80 -6.20
N GLU A 225 5.34 -15.42 -7.37
CA GLU A 225 6.01 -16.71 -7.54
C GLU A 225 7.46 -16.54 -8.00
N LYS A 226 8.32 -17.46 -7.55
CA LYS A 226 9.74 -17.43 -7.90
C LYS A 226 9.98 -17.65 -9.39
N GLU A 227 9.18 -18.50 -9.99
CA GLU A 227 9.23 -18.85 -11.41
C GLU A 227 8.90 -17.63 -12.28
N GLU A 228 7.93 -16.82 -11.85
CA GLU A 228 7.58 -15.55 -12.51
C GLU A 228 8.71 -14.53 -12.38
N LEU A 229 9.38 -14.48 -11.22
CA LEU A 229 10.55 -13.62 -11.05
C LEU A 229 11.69 -14.03 -11.98
N ASP A 230 11.93 -15.32 -12.15
CA ASP A 230 12.98 -15.84 -13.03
C ASP A 230 12.66 -15.54 -14.50
N ASP A 231 11.40 -15.70 -14.92
CA ASP A 231 10.92 -15.30 -16.25
C ASP A 231 11.05 -13.78 -16.47
N PHE A 232 10.61 -12.98 -15.49
CA PHE A 232 10.79 -11.52 -15.53
C PHE A 232 12.28 -11.13 -15.70
N MET A 233 13.16 -11.71 -14.90
CA MET A 233 14.60 -11.41 -14.96
C MET A 233 15.21 -11.82 -16.28
N ALA A 234 14.77 -12.93 -16.86
CA ALA A 234 15.25 -13.37 -18.17
C ALA A 234 14.82 -12.40 -19.31
N LYS A 235 13.59 -11.87 -19.26
CA LYS A 235 13.04 -10.99 -20.29
C LYS A 235 13.37 -9.51 -20.08
N TYR A 236 13.33 -9.05 -18.83
CA TYR A 236 13.36 -7.62 -18.49
C TYR A 236 14.49 -7.23 -17.53
N GLY A 237 15.36 -8.15 -17.16
CA GLY A 237 16.50 -7.89 -16.26
C GLY A 237 17.37 -6.71 -16.71
N GLY A 238 17.40 -6.41 -18.00
CA GLY A 238 18.11 -5.25 -18.55
C GLY A 238 17.58 -3.89 -18.03
N TYR A 239 16.30 -3.78 -17.72
CA TYR A 239 15.68 -2.56 -17.17
C TYR A 239 15.95 -2.35 -15.69
N VAL A 240 16.30 -3.42 -14.96
CA VAL A 240 16.39 -3.44 -13.48
C VAL A 240 17.79 -3.82 -12.97
N LYS A 241 18.83 -3.63 -13.78
CA LYS A 241 20.23 -4.02 -13.44
C LYS A 241 20.72 -3.45 -12.11
N ASP A 242 20.32 -2.20 -11.83
CA ASP A 242 20.74 -1.46 -10.63
C ASP A 242 19.66 -1.45 -9.55
N CYS A 243 18.60 -2.26 -9.73
CA CYS A 243 17.48 -2.31 -8.81
C CYS A 243 17.69 -3.35 -7.71
N LYS A 244 17.15 -3.06 -6.53
CA LYS A 244 17.05 -4.02 -5.43
C LYS A 244 15.79 -4.86 -5.59
N ILE A 245 15.92 -6.15 -5.31
CA ILE A 245 14.81 -7.08 -5.18
C ILE A 245 14.64 -7.37 -3.69
N ILE A 246 13.49 -7.01 -3.16
CA ILE A 246 13.16 -7.13 -1.74
C ILE A 246 12.07 -8.19 -1.62
N ARG A 247 12.30 -9.21 -0.80
CA ARG A 247 11.30 -10.24 -0.50
C ARG A 247 10.66 -9.97 0.85
N ARG A 248 9.35 -10.07 0.92
CA ARG A 248 8.52 -9.94 2.13
C ARG A 248 7.36 -10.91 2.09
#